data_64b859f86838d684cac1fd38e1e266fb
#
_entry.id   64b859f86838d684cac1fd38e1e266fb
#
_cell.length_a   1.000
_cell.length_b   1.000
_cell.length_c   1.000
_cell.angle_alpha   90.00
_cell.angle_beta   90.00
_cell.angle_gamma   90.00
#
_symmetry.space_group_name_H-M   'P 1'
#
loop_
_entity.id
_entity.type
_entity.pdbx_description
1 polymer ?
#
loop_
_entity_poly.entity_id
_entity_poly.type
_entity_poly.pdbx_seq_one_letter_code
_entity_poly.pdbx_strand_id
1 'polypeptide(L)'
;PEQPGKRELFHADVQQPLTTALEATAASAPGNAEAELIQRLCGDGVTRQEVREQGLVGTLFLPAGPGPHPAVMILNGSGGGINEPRAALYASRGYAAFALAYFKAPGLSDYISNTPLEYFEKGLDWLRATVRPLGDFVAISGQSRGGELVLLLGATFPQKVSAVLAYVPSALVHSGQNACDPAIGREGPTWLRDGKPLTHQWENNRHASWAPFDEGAPPHRHVLAMLTALQDKEAVAKARIPVEHIDAPVLLLSATDDGSWPSSIYSKMVSDKLDEVAHPHAVEWHDYRDAGHAILFPYVPTTQISYAHPVSKRLSTGGGAPAANAHADKHSWQHAQEFLRNAIGAHLARSAQPTRKEVS
;
A
#
# COMPACT_ATOMS: atom_id res chain seq x y z
N PRO A 1 18.49 -17.16 -7.18
CA PRO A 1 18.17 -18.40 -7.88
C PRO A 1 17.68 -18.09 -9.29
N GLU A 2 18.16 -18.84 -10.28
CA GLU A 2 17.78 -18.67 -11.68
C GLU A 2 16.37 -19.17 -12.00
N GLN A 3 15.74 -19.86 -11.06
CA GLN A 3 14.36 -20.32 -11.18
C GLN A 3 13.47 -19.68 -10.12
N PRO A 4 12.20 -19.35 -10.46
CA PRO A 4 11.24 -18.83 -9.49
C PRO A 4 11.06 -19.84 -8.35
N GLY A 5 11.53 -19.49 -7.17
CA GLY A 5 11.24 -20.26 -5.96
C GLY A 5 9.81 -20.01 -5.50
N LYS A 6 9.20 -20.99 -4.85
CA LYS A 6 7.93 -20.79 -4.19
C LYS A 6 8.12 -19.80 -3.03
N ARG A 7 7.12 -18.94 -2.78
CA ARG A 7 7.10 -18.01 -1.63
C ARG A 7 7.02 -18.70 -0.26
N GLU A 8 7.17 -19.99 -0.20
CA GLU A 8 7.13 -20.81 1.03
C GLU A 8 8.30 -20.52 2.00
N LEU A 9 9.32 -19.78 1.57
CA LEU A 9 10.39 -19.26 2.44
C LEU A 9 9.95 -18.01 3.25
N PHE A 10 8.66 -17.67 3.25
CA PHE A 10 8.14 -16.53 4.00
C PHE A 10 7.38 -16.98 5.24
N HIS A 11 7.58 -16.21 6.30
CA HIS A 11 6.95 -16.34 7.58
C HIS A 11 5.46 -16.71 7.46
N ALA A 12 5.11 -17.91 7.89
CA ALA A 12 3.71 -18.30 8.08
C ALA A 12 3.12 -17.59 9.29
N ASP A 13 3.96 -17.20 10.24
CA ASP A 13 3.62 -16.46 11.46
C ASP A 13 4.57 -15.26 11.58
N VAL A 14 4.02 -14.05 11.65
CA VAL A 14 4.79 -12.80 11.75
C VAL A 14 5.59 -12.66 13.05
N GLN A 15 5.22 -13.39 14.10
CA GLN A 15 5.87 -13.36 15.40
C GLN A 15 7.05 -14.35 15.50
N GLN A 16 7.14 -15.31 14.56
CA GLN A 16 8.21 -16.31 14.56
C GLN A 16 9.34 -15.88 13.63
N PRO A 17 10.61 -16.04 14.03
CA PRO A 17 11.73 -15.81 13.14
C PRO A 17 11.80 -16.89 12.06
N LEU A 18 12.25 -16.50 10.86
CA LEU A 18 12.65 -17.44 9.83
C LEU A 18 14.17 -17.65 9.92
N THR A 19 14.59 -18.84 10.25
CA THR A 19 16.00 -19.22 10.31
C THR A 19 16.38 -19.99 9.05
N THR A 20 17.41 -19.51 8.35
CA THR A 20 17.98 -20.16 7.17
C THR A 20 19.40 -20.59 7.51
N ALA A 21 19.67 -21.91 7.50
CA ALA A 21 21.02 -22.44 7.61
C ALA A 21 21.78 -22.25 6.28
N LEU A 22 22.98 -21.75 6.36
CA LEU A 22 23.89 -21.55 5.24
C LEU A 22 25.09 -22.45 5.44
N GLU A 23 25.41 -23.29 4.45
CA GLU A 23 26.59 -24.11 4.43
C GLU A 23 27.41 -23.79 3.18
N ALA A 24 28.72 -23.58 3.38
CA ALA A 24 29.68 -23.36 2.30
C ALA A 24 30.76 -24.43 2.34
N THR A 25 30.93 -25.13 1.22
CA THR A 25 31.99 -26.10 1.00
C THR A 25 32.92 -25.59 -0.08
N ALA A 26 34.25 -25.67 0.17
CA ALA A 26 35.25 -25.34 -0.84
C ALA A 26 35.94 -26.62 -1.33
N ALA A 27 35.97 -26.83 -2.63
CA ALA A 27 36.64 -28.01 -3.23
C ALA A 27 38.13 -28.09 -2.94
N SER A 28 38.76 -26.98 -2.53
CA SER A 28 40.21 -26.85 -2.31
C SER A 28 40.61 -26.75 -0.83
N ALA A 29 39.66 -26.80 0.12
CA ALA A 29 39.96 -26.74 1.55
C ALA A 29 39.18 -27.81 2.32
N PRO A 30 39.78 -28.54 3.26
CA PRO A 30 39.08 -29.45 4.13
C PRO A 30 38.30 -28.65 5.18
N GLY A 31 36.96 -28.77 5.17
CA GLY A 31 36.05 -28.20 6.15
C GLY A 31 34.86 -27.47 5.53
N ASN A 32 33.75 -27.51 6.24
CA ASN A 32 32.53 -26.75 5.91
C ASN A 32 32.51 -25.51 6.79
N ALA A 33 32.10 -24.39 6.22
CA ALA A 33 31.72 -23.20 6.98
C ALA A 33 30.20 -23.15 7.09
N GLU A 34 29.70 -22.98 8.29
CA GLU A 34 28.26 -22.89 8.58
C GLU A 34 27.93 -21.51 9.14
N ALA A 35 26.76 -20.99 8.78
CA ALA A 35 26.20 -19.76 9.34
C ALA A 35 24.68 -19.83 9.38
N GLU A 36 24.07 -19.09 10.26
CA GLU A 36 22.61 -18.92 10.31
C GLU A 36 22.23 -17.49 9.93
N LEU A 37 21.23 -17.35 9.05
CA LEU A 37 20.56 -16.12 8.78
C LEU A 37 19.19 -16.12 9.46
N ILE A 38 18.99 -15.22 10.42
CA ILE A 38 17.72 -15.07 11.14
C ILE A 38 17.00 -13.82 10.61
N GLN A 39 15.83 -14.02 9.99
CA GLN A 39 15.00 -12.94 9.51
C GLN A 39 13.79 -12.80 10.44
N ARG A 40 13.48 -11.57 10.85
CA ARG A 40 12.35 -11.25 11.74
C ARG A 40 11.50 -10.13 11.16
N LEU A 41 10.18 -10.28 11.27
CA LEU A 41 9.21 -9.22 10.98
C LEU A 41 8.91 -8.42 12.25
N CYS A 42 8.75 -9.10 13.39
CA CYS A 42 8.63 -8.46 14.70
C CYS A 42 9.99 -8.33 15.38
N GLY A 43 10.32 -7.11 15.81
CA GLY A 43 11.42 -6.85 16.73
C GLY A 43 11.09 -7.31 18.15
N ASP A 44 12.11 -7.42 19.00
CA ASP A 44 11.94 -7.79 20.40
C ASP A 44 11.05 -6.78 21.13
N GLY A 45 10.07 -7.27 21.90
CA GLY A 45 9.14 -6.45 22.66
C GLY A 45 7.97 -5.85 21.86
N VAL A 46 7.90 -6.07 20.55
CA VAL A 46 6.71 -5.74 19.76
C VAL A 46 5.54 -6.62 20.18
N THR A 47 4.39 -6.01 20.47
CA THR A 47 3.17 -6.74 20.83
C THR A 47 2.19 -6.76 19.65
N ARG A 48 1.41 -7.85 19.54
CA ARG A 48 0.38 -8.08 18.52
C ARG A 48 -0.98 -8.22 19.19
N GLN A 49 -1.97 -7.45 18.75
CA GLN A 49 -3.33 -7.48 19.25
C GLN A 49 -4.32 -7.59 18.09
N GLU A 50 -5.17 -8.60 18.10
CA GLU A 50 -6.28 -8.69 17.15
C GLU A 50 -7.35 -7.64 17.47
N VAL A 51 -7.89 -7.02 16.41
CA VAL A 51 -8.96 -6.02 16.50
C VAL A 51 -10.22 -6.58 15.84
N ARG A 52 -11.27 -6.76 16.65
CA ARG A 52 -12.59 -7.27 16.22
C ARG A 52 -13.70 -6.52 16.96
N GLU A 53 -13.57 -5.20 17.00
CA GLU A 53 -14.51 -4.35 17.73
C GLU A 53 -15.02 -3.19 16.86
N GLN A 54 -16.16 -2.66 17.22
CA GLN A 54 -16.80 -1.57 16.48
C GLN A 54 -17.01 -1.87 14.98
N GLY A 55 -17.05 -3.15 14.58
CA GLY A 55 -17.14 -3.58 13.17
C GLY A 55 -15.81 -3.48 12.42
N LEU A 56 -14.71 -3.11 13.07
CA LEU A 56 -13.36 -3.12 12.50
C LEU A 56 -12.75 -4.51 12.57
N VAL A 57 -12.00 -4.87 11.55
CA VAL A 57 -11.27 -6.13 11.44
C VAL A 57 -9.81 -5.83 11.08
N GLY A 58 -8.89 -6.17 11.97
CA GLY A 58 -7.49 -5.88 11.75
C GLY A 58 -6.58 -6.44 12.83
N THR A 59 -5.33 -6.01 12.80
CA THR A 59 -4.32 -6.33 13.82
C THR A 59 -3.53 -5.06 14.15
N LEU A 60 -3.46 -4.73 15.43
CA LEU A 60 -2.63 -3.65 15.96
C LEU A 60 -1.31 -4.23 16.46
N PHE A 61 -0.20 -3.66 15.99
CA PHE A 61 1.14 -3.91 16.50
C PHE A 61 1.62 -2.67 17.25
N LEU A 62 2.09 -2.87 18.48
CA LEU A 62 2.68 -1.79 19.29
C LEU A 62 4.19 -2.00 19.41
N PRO A 63 4.99 -0.93 19.27
CA PRO A 63 6.43 -1.01 19.46
C PRO A 63 6.81 -1.33 20.91
N ALA A 64 8.04 -1.77 21.10
CA ALA A 64 8.62 -1.94 22.43
C ALA A 64 8.76 -0.59 23.15
N GLY A 65 8.64 -0.62 24.47
CA GLY A 65 8.82 0.55 25.35
C GLY A 65 7.56 1.41 25.52
N PRO A 66 7.67 2.44 26.39
CA PRO A 66 6.54 3.31 26.68
C PRO A 66 6.27 4.29 25.53
N GLY A 67 4.95 4.53 25.26
CA GLY A 67 4.51 5.57 24.33
C GLY A 67 4.65 7.00 24.90
N PRO A 68 4.13 8.01 24.19
CA PRO A 68 3.36 7.86 22.95
C PRO A 68 4.22 7.57 21.72
N HIS A 69 3.74 6.73 20.82
CA HIS A 69 4.37 6.42 19.54
C HIS A 69 3.60 7.08 18.38
N PRO A 70 4.25 7.51 17.28
CA PRO A 70 3.51 7.91 16.08
C PRO A 70 2.77 6.68 15.52
N ALA A 71 1.60 6.90 14.89
CA ALA A 71 0.80 5.81 14.38
C ALA A 71 0.82 5.73 12.85
N VAL A 72 0.62 4.52 12.33
CA VAL A 72 0.43 4.27 10.90
C VAL A 72 -0.66 3.24 10.67
N MET A 73 -1.64 3.55 9.81
CA MET A 73 -2.63 2.58 9.32
C MET A 73 -2.16 1.97 8.01
N ILE A 74 -2.15 0.65 7.94
CA ILE A 74 -1.68 -0.12 6.78
C ILE A 74 -2.88 -0.71 6.05
N LEU A 75 -3.00 -0.41 4.76
CA LEU A 75 -4.07 -0.87 3.88
C LEU A 75 -3.53 -1.77 2.77
N ASN A 76 -4.11 -2.95 2.63
CA ASN A 76 -3.67 -3.93 1.63
C ASN A 76 -4.18 -3.56 0.23
N GLY A 77 -3.67 -4.25 -0.80
CA GLY A 77 -4.11 -4.13 -2.19
C GLY A 77 -5.32 -5.02 -2.51
N SER A 78 -5.52 -5.30 -3.81
CA SER A 78 -6.64 -6.12 -4.34
C SER A 78 -6.61 -7.59 -3.91
N GLY A 79 -5.59 -8.02 -3.20
CA GLY A 79 -5.54 -9.33 -2.55
C GLY A 79 -6.41 -9.44 -1.32
N GLY A 80 -6.79 -8.33 -0.70
CA GLY A 80 -7.54 -8.28 0.57
C GLY A 80 -6.76 -8.82 1.76
N GLY A 81 -7.45 -9.06 2.86
CA GLY A 81 -6.87 -9.58 4.09
C GLY A 81 -6.09 -8.54 4.89
N ILE A 82 -5.41 -8.99 5.93
CA ILE A 82 -4.66 -8.15 6.88
C ILE A 82 -3.17 -8.19 6.53
N ASN A 83 -2.56 -7.03 6.30
CA ASN A 83 -1.12 -6.94 5.99
C ASN A 83 -0.28 -6.87 7.27
N GLU A 84 -0.30 -7.94 8.05
CA GLU A 84 0.47 -8.03 9.29
C GLU A 84 1.98 -7.90 9.11
N PRO A 85 2.61 -8.48 8.06
CA PRO A 85 4.05 -8.36 7.87
C PRO A 85 4.54 -6.92 7.81
N ARG A 86 3.84 -6.07 7.05
CA ARG A 86 4.21 -4.66 6.94
C ARG A 86 3.97 -3.90 8.24
N ALA A 87 2.87 -4.18 8.94
CA ALA A 87 2.57 -3.55 10.23
C ALA A 87 3.60 -3.95 11.30
N ALA A 88 3.98 -5.21 11.37
CA ALA A 88 5.02 -5.70 12.29
C ALA A 88 6.37 -5.01 12.06
N LEU A 89 6.76 -4.80 10.78
CA LEU A 89 7.97 -4.07 10.42
C LEU A 89 7.92 -2.59 10.84
N TYR A 90 6.78 -1.91 10.68
CA TYR A 90 6.61 -0.55 11.18
C TYR A 90 6.67 -0.49 12.71
N ALA A 91 6.04 -1.44 13.39
CA ALA A 91 6.10 -1.50 14.87
C ALA A 91 7.53 -1.74 15.37
N SER A 92 8.31 -2.57 14.66
CA SER A 92 9.73 -2.78 14.93
C SER A 92 10.60 -1.52 14.70
N ARG A 93 10.03 -0.46 14.10
CA ARG A 93 10.66 0.85 13.87
C ARG A 93 10.08 1.96 14.74
N GLY A 94 9.25 1.62 15.72
CA GLY A 94 8.74 2.57 16.70
C GLY A 94 7.37 3.18 16.37
N TYR A 95 6.62 2.61 15.43
CA TYR A 95 5.28 3.08 15.07
C TYR A 95 4.20 2.18 15.69
N ALA A 96 3.15 2.73 16.27
CA ALA A 96 1.92 1.98 16.50
C ALA A 96 1.26 1.70 15.15
N ALA A 97 1.29 0.44 14.69
CA ALA A 97 0.93 0.07 13.33
C ALA A 97 -0.37 -0.75 13.29
N PHE A 98 -1.40 -0.24 12.64
CA PHE A 98 -2.70 -0.88 12.51
C PHE A 98 -2.90 -1.42 11.09
N ALA A 99 -2.78 -2.73 10.90
CA ALA A 99 -3.16 -3.41 9.66
C ALA A 99 -4.68 -3.59 9.64
N LEU A 100 -5.39 -2.72 8.92
CA LEU A 100 -6.84 -2.76 8.78
C LEU A 100 -7.22 -3.52 7.51
N ALA A 101 -7.98 -4.62 7.66
CA ALA A 101 -8.63 -5.29 6.55
C ALA A 101 -9.96 -4.59 6.22
N TYR A 102 -10.38 -4.62 4.97
CA TYR A 102 -11.65 -4.06 4.52
C TYR A 102 -12.42 -5.03 3.60
N PHE A 103 -11.80 -6.13 3.19
CA PHE A 103 -12.43 -7.28 2.57
C PHE A 103 -11.53 -8.51 2.72
N LYS A 104 -12.07 -9.70 2.41
CA LYS A 104 -11.36 -10.99 2.43
C LYS A 104 -10.63 -11.26 3.77
N ALA A 105 -11.30 -10.96 4.85
CA ALA A 105 -10.90 -11.35 6.19
C ALA A 105 -12.14 -11.86 6.95
N PRO A 106 -11.99 -12.71 7.99
CA PRO A 106 -13.12 -13.24 8.73
C PRO A 106 -14.03 -12.13 9.27
N GLY A 107 -15.31 -12.17 8.91
CA GLY A 107 -16.31 -11.16 9.30
C GLY A 107 -16.48 -10.00 8.30
N LEU A 108 -15.72 -9.98 7.19
CA LEU A 108 -15.88 -9.02 6.11
C LEU A 108 -16.31 -9.71 4.80
N SER A 109 -16.69 -8.92 3.81
CA SER A 109 -16.95 -9.41 2.45
C SER A 109 -15.71 -10.11 1.87
N ASP A 110 -15.92 -11.13 1.03
CA ASP A 110 -14.85 -11.75 0.24
C ASP A 110 -14.36 -10.85 -0.91
N TYR A 111 -15.09 -9.78 -1.20
CA TYR A 111 -14.91 -8.91 -2.36
C TYR A 111 -14.78 -7.45 -1.96
N ILE A 112 -14.09 -6.67 -2.82
CA ILE A 112 -13.86 -5.24 -2.59
C ILE A 112 -15.06 -4.36 -2.95
N SER A 113 -16.01 -4.88 -3.72
CA SER A 113 -17.13 -4.11 -4.28
C SER A 113 -17.95 -3.42 -3.18
N ASN A 114 -18.31 -2.15 -3.43
CA ASN A 114 -19.17 -1.35 -2.56
C ASN A 114 -18.59 -1.12 -1.14
N THR A 115 -17.29 -1.02 -1.01
CA THR A 115 -16.65 -0.71 0.29
C THR A 115 -16.86 0.75 0.66
N PRO A 116 -17.48 1.09 1.82
CA PRO A 116 -17.71 2.47 2.23
C PRO A 116 -16.43 3.12 2.77
N LEU A 117 -16.15 4.36 2.37
CA LEU A 117 -14.98 5.12 2.87
C LEU A 117 -15.10 5.44 4.36
N GLU A 118 -16.30 5.51 4.90
CA GLU A 118 -16.60 5.72 6.31
C GLU A 118 -16.04 4.59 7.21
N TYR A 119 -15.85 3.41 6.66
CA TYR A 119 -15.20 2.32 7.37
C TYR A 119 -13.75 2.66 7.75
N PHE A 120 -13.02 3.30 6.84
CA PHE A 120 -11.63 3.72 7.08
C PHE A 120 -11.56 4.95 7.98
N GLU A 121 -12.49 5.88 7.84
CA GLU A 121 -12.64 7.02 8.76
C GLU A 121 -12.78 6.54 10.20
N LYS A 122 -13.68 5.58 10.42
CA LYS A 122 -13.86 4.92 11.73
C LYS A 122 -12.58 4.23 12.21
N GLY A 123 -11.83 3.59 11.30
CA GLY A 123 -10.54 2.97 11.60
C GLY A 123 -9.50 3.99 12.08
N LEU A 124 -9.43 5.17 11.44
CA LEU A 124 -8.56 6.28 11.84
C LEU A 124 -8.93 6.82 13.24
N ASP A 125 -10.22 7.02 13.50
CA ASP A 125 -10.73 7.50 14.79
C ASP A 125 -10.45 6.48 15.91
N TRP A 126 -10.70 5.20 15.63
CA TRP A 126 -10.40 4.12 16.57
C TRP A 126 -8.90 4.06 16.89
N LEU A 127 -8.04 4.14 15.89
CA LEU A 127 -6.59 4.10 16.08
C LEU A 127 -6.13 5.27 16.98
N ARG A 128 -6.61 6.50 16.73
CA ARG A 128 -6.31 7.65 17.57
C ARG A 128 -6.77 7.47 19.01
N ALA A 129 -8.00 7.04 19.20
CA ALA A 129 -8.57 6.85 20.54
C ALA A 129 -7.84 5.77 21.33
N THR A 130 -7.40 4.70 20.64
CA THR A 130 -6.77 3.53 21.28
C THR A 130 -5.31 3.79 21.62
N VAL A 131 -4.50 4.32 20.68
CA VAL A 131 -3.05 4.45 20.90
C VAL A 131 -2.61 5.83 21.38
N ARG A 132 -3.47 6.85 21.22
CA ARG A 132 -3.13 8.26 21.55
C ARG A 132 -1.76 8.63 20.97
N PRO A 133 -1.66 8.73 19.64
CA PRO A 133 -0.36 8.81 19.00
C PRO A 133 0.41 10.08 19.35
N LEU A 134 1.72 10.02 19.24
CA LEU A 134 2.63 11.15 19.48
C LEU A 134 2.18 12.37 18.64
N GLY A 135 1.82 13.47 19.33
CA GLY A 135 1.35 14.69 18.69
C GLY A 135 0.08 14.50 17.83
N ASP A 136 -0.70 13.48 18.08
CA ASP A 136 -1.87 13.07 17.26
C ASP A 136 -1.50 12.65 15.81
N PHE A 137 -0.24 12.28 15.57
CA PHE A 137 0.26 11.91 14.24
C PHE A 137 -0.24 10.53 13.80
N VAL A 138 -0.99 10.49 12.69
CA VAL A 138 -1.44 9.25 12.04
C VAL A 138 -1.10 9.30 10.55
N ALA A 139 -0.15 8.47 10.12
CA ALA A 139 0.12 8.24 8.71
C ALA A 139 -0.79 7.12 8.15
N ILE A 140 -0.98 7.12 6.84
CA ILE A 140 -1.61 6.02 6.11
C ILE A 140 -0.69 5.49 5.03
N SER A 141 -0.57 4.16 4.93
CA SER A 141 0.30 3.49 3.95
C SER A 141 -0.46 2.40 3.24
N GLY A 142 -0.40 2.39 1.91
CA GLY A 142 -1.09 1.39 1.10
C GLY A 142 -0.35 1.05 -0.18
N GLN A 143 -0.59 -0.17 -0.69
CA GLN A 143 0.02 -0.66 -1.91
C GLN A 143 -1.04 -1.03 -2.94
N SER A 144 -0.80 -0.74 -4.23
CA SER A 144 -1.71 -1.10 -5.31
C SER A 144 -3.09 -0.45 -5.08
N ARG A 145 -4.15 -1.24 -4.98
CA ARG A 145 -5.47 -0.75 -4.57
C ARG A 145 -5.44 0.01 -3.24
N GLY A 146 -4.58 -0.41 -2.30
CA GLY A 146 -4.31 0.33 -1.08
C GLY A 146 -3.60 1.66 -1.34
N GLY A 147 -2.74 1.73 -2.37
CA GLY A 147 -2.08 2.97 -2.82
C GLY A 147 -3.07 3.99 -3.41
N GLU A 148 -4.03 3.54 -4.22
CA GLU A 148 -5.19 4.33 -4.65
C GLU A 148 -5.98 4.84 -3.43
N LEU A 149 -6.29 3.91 -2.52
CA LEU A 149 -7.12 4.18 -1.36
C LEU A 149 -6.49 5.22 -0.40
N VAL A 150 -5.18 5.16 -0.12
CA VAL A 150 -4.56 6.15 0.77
C VAL A 150 -4.58 7.57 0.18
N LEU A 151 -4.43 7.72 -1.13
CA LEU A 151 -4.61 9.01 -1.79
C LEU A 151 -6.06 9.49 -1.67
N LEU A 152 -7.03 8.60 -1.90
CA LEU A 152 -8.45 8.90 -1.78
C LEU A 152 -8.85 9.27 -0.34
N LEU A 153 -8.34 8.54 0.68
CA LEU A 153 -8.60 8.84 2.09
C LEU A 153 -7.95 10.15 2.53
N GLY A 154 -6.71 10.42 2.10
CA GLY A 154 -6.04 11.69 2.37
C GLY A 154 -6.82 12.89 1.81
N ALA A 155 -7.39 12.74 0.60
CA ALA A 155 -8.22 13.77 -0.02
C ALA A 155 -9.62 13.90 0.61
N THR A 156 -10.21 12.79 1.09
CA THR A 156 -11.57 12.75 1.64
C THR A 156 -11.60 13.17 3.11
N PHE A 157 -10.59 12.82 3.89
CA PHE A 157 -10.48 13.06 5.33
C PHE A 157 -9.16 13.78 5.70
N PRO A 158 -8.86 14.94 5.08
CA PRO A 158 -7.56 15.62 5.23
C PRO A 158 -7.21 15.91 6.69
N GLN A 159 -8.20 16.19 7.54
CA GLN A 159 -7.98 16.49 8.96
C GLN A 159 -7.64 15.26 9.82
N LYS A 160 -7.76 14.06 9.24
CA LYS A 160 -7.51 12.80 9.93
C LYS A 160 -6.21 12.11 9.51
N VAL A 161 -5.48 12.70 8.57
CA VAL A 161 -4.27 12.10 7.98
C VAL A 161 -3.10 13.05 8.11
N SER A 162 -2.01 12.59 8.72
CA SER A 162 -0.80 13.40 8.94
C SER A 162 0.31 13.13 7.92
N ALA A 163 0.24 12.01 7.17
CA ALA A 163 1.14 11.69 6.06
C ALA A 163 0.53 10.57 5.19
N VAL A 164 0.79 10.60 3.87
CA VAL A 164 0.30 9.61 2.89
C VAL A 164 1.48 8.92 2.23
N LEU A 165 1.52 7.57 2.29
CA LEU A 165 2.53 6.73 1.63
C LEU A 165 1.83 5.82 0.63
N ALA A 166 1.96 6.11 -0.66
CA ALA A 166 1.27 5.42 -1.74
C ALA A 166 2.26 4.60 -2.59
N TYR A 167 2.23 3.28 -2.41
CA TYR A 167 3.06 2.32 -3.16
C TYR A 167 2.32 1.86 -4.41
N VAL A 168 2.96 2.01 -5.55
CA VAL A 168 2.41 1.70 -6.89
C VAL A 168 0.94 2.13 -6.99
N PRO A 169 0.66 3.44 -6.76
CA PRO A 169 -0.71 3.94 -6.63
C PRO A 169 -1.42 4.08 -7.97
N SER A 170 -2.72 4.42 -7.88
CA SER A 170 -3.46 5.03 -8.99
C SER A 170 -3.86 6.47 -8.64
N ALA A 171 -3.83 7.36 -9.65
CA ALA A 171 -4.39 8.71 -9.59
C ALA A 171 -5.90 8.74 -9.79
N LEU A 172 -6.49 7.60 -10.14
CA LEU A 172 -7.89 7.45 -10.52
C LEU A 172 -8.58 6.44 -9.61
N VAL A 173 -9.85 6.66 -9.37
CA VAL A 173 -10.73 5.67 -8.78
C VAL A 173 -10.98 4.56 -9.80
N HIS A 174 -10.76 3.31 -9.40
CA HIS A 174 -11.00 2.13 -10.22
C HIS A 174 -12.24 1.36 -9.79
N SER A 175 -12.83 0.62 -10.75
CA SER A 175 -13.87 -0.39 -10.50
C SER A 175 -13.33 -1.59 -9.70
N GLY A 176 -14.17 -2.54 -9.32
CA GLY A 176 -13.79 -3.72 -8.54
C GLY A 176 -12.74 -4.62 -9.19
N GLN A 177 -12.67 -4.62 -10.51
CA GLN A 177 -11.71 -5.36 -11.33
C GLN A 177 -11.58 -6.85 -10.91
N ASN A 178 -10.34 -7.33 -10.72
CA ASN A 178 -10.06 -8.72 -10.34
C ASN A 178 -10.47 -9.09 -8.90
N ALA A 179 -10.82 -8.09 -8.08
CA ALA A 179 -11.26 -8.28 -6.69
C ALA A 179 -12.78 -8.05 -6.50
N CYS A 180 -13.51 -7.88 -7.59
CA CYS A 180 -14.96 -7.62 -7.58
C CYS A 180 -15.77 -8.80 -7.04
N ASP A 181 -16.96 -8.49 -6.54
CA ASP A 181 -18.03 -9.47 -6.41
C ASP A 181 -18.47 -9.93 -7.82
N PRO A 182 -18.43 -11.23 -8.12
CA PRO A 182 -18.87 -11.75 -9.41
C PRO A 182 -20.32 -11.40 -9.78
N ALA A 183 -21.20 -11.20 -8.78
CA ALA A 183 -22.59 -10.80 -8.99
C ALA A 183 -22.72 -9.32 -9.43
N ILE A 184 -21.76 -8.48 -9.04
CA ILE A 184 -21.71 -7.05 -9.43
C ILE A 184 -20.89 -6.87 -10.71
N GLY A 185 -19.86 -7.70 -10.90
CA GLY A 185 -18.98 -7.67 -12.05
C GLY A 185 -17.77 -6.73 -11.88
N ARG A 186 -16.76 -6.95 -12.73
CA ARG A 186 -15.46 -6.27 -12.62
C ARG A 186 -15.49 -4.77 -12.92
N GLU A 187 -16.53 -4.29 -13.58
CA GLU A 187 -16.76 -2.87 -13.88
C GLU A 187 -17.67 -2.19 -12.85
N GLY A 188 -18.15 -2.94 -11.85
CA GLY A 188 -18.93 -2.37 -10.75
C GLY A 188 -18.09 -1.53 -9.79
N PRO A 189 -18.75 -0.70 -8.96
CA PRO A 189 -18.07 0.24 -8.08
C PRO A 189 -17.26 -0.46 -6.99
N THR A 190 -16.12 0.14 -6.65
CA THR A 190 -15.28 -0.27 -5.52
C THR A 190 -15.65 0.49 -4.26
N TRP A 191 -15.69 1.82 -4.34
CA TRP A 191 -15.82 2.69 -3.19
C TRP A 191 -17.17 3.37 -3.14
N LEU A 192 -17.73 3.47 -1.94
CA LEU A 192 -18.92 4.29 -1.65
C LEU A 192 -18.53 5.47 -0.75
N ARG A 193 -19.21 6.61 -0.95
CA ARG A 193 -19.21 7.74 -0.03
C ARG A 193 -20.66 8.13 0.25
N ASP A 194 -21.05 8.22 1.52
CA ASP A 194 -22.44 8.48 1.95
C ASP A 194 -23.45 7.53 1.27
N GLY A 195 -23.06 6.25 1.16
CA GLY A 195 -23.84 5.18 0.51
C GLY A 195 -23.93 5.28 -1.02
N LYS A 196 -23.24 6.22 -1.68
CA LYS A 196 -23.26 6.41 -3.13
C LYS A 196 -21.94 5.95 -3.75
N PRO A 197 -21.97 5.26 -4.91
CA PRO A 197 -20.78 4.90 -5.64
C PRO A 197 -19.97 6.12 -6.06
N LEU A 198 -18.63 6.04 -5.92
CA LEU A 198 -17.74 7.00 -6.55
C LEU A 198 -17.59 6.68 -8.03
N THR A 199 -17.57 7.71 -8.88
CA THR A 199 -17.27 7.58 -10.30
C THR A 199 -15.87 6.97 -10.47
N HIS A 200 -15.76 5.98 -11.33
CA HIS A 200 -14.51 5.28 -11.57
C HIS A 200 -14.14 5.28 -13.06
N GLN A 201 -12.87 4.97 -13.36
CA GLN A 201 -12.28 5.06 -14.69
C GLN A 201 -13.03 4.27 -15.79
N TRP A 202 -13.75 3.21 -15.44
CA TRP A 202 -14.50 2.36 -16.37
C TRP A 202 -15.92 2.87 -16.66
N GLU A 203 -16.43 3.78 -15.83
CA GLU A 203 -17.80 4.29 -15.97
C GLU A 203 -17.92 5.21 -17.19
N ASN A 204 -18.81 4.82 -18.10
CA ASN A 204 -19.06 5.55 -19.37
C ASN A 204 -17.78 5.81 -20.20
N ASN A 205 -16.75 4.98 -20.06
CA ASN A 205 -15.49 5.09 -20.77
C ASN A 205 -15.61 4.44 -22.16
N ARG A 206 -15.45 5.23 -23.21
CA ARG A 206 -15.64 4.81 -24.62
C ARG A 206 -14.46 3.99 -25.17
N HIS A 207 -13.33 3.98 -24.50
CA HIS A 207 -12.09 3.34 -24.91
C HIS A 207 -11.70 2.14 -24.03
N ALA A 208 -12.29 2.04 -22.84
CA ALA A 208 -11.96 0.99 -21.89
C ALA A 208 -12.26 -0.41 -22.49
N SER A 209 -11.26 -1.26 -22.47
CA SER A 209 -11.37 -2.62 -22.99
C SER A 209 -10.55 -3.59 -22.15
N TRP A 210 -11.18 -4.70 -21.81
CA TRP A 210 -10.52 -5.83 -21.15
C TRP A 210 -9.83 -6.79 -22.14
N ALA A 211 -10.10 -6.67 -23.44
CA ALA A 211 -9.57 -7.58 -24.44
C ALA A 211 -8.04 -7.76 -24.37
N PRO A 212 -7.21 -6.70 -24.24
CA PRO A 212 -5.76 -6.88 -24.15
C PRO A 212 -5.30 -7.71 -22.95
N PHE A 213 -6.09 -7.72 -21.86
CA PHE A 213 -5.83 -8.55 -20.70
C PHE A 213 -6.44 -9.95 -20.84
N ASP A 214 -7.65 -10.06 -21.37
CA ASP A 214 -8.40 -11.31 -21.43
C ASP A 214 -7.88 -12.26 -22.49
N GLU A 215 -7.49 -11.73 -23.66
CA GLU A 215 -7.07 -12.49 -24.84
C GLU A 215 -5.55 -12.74 -24.87
N GLY A 216 -4.78 -12.06 -24.01
CA GLY A 216 -3.34 -12.23 -23.90
C GLY A 216 -2.96 -13.62 -23.40
N ALA A 217 -1.74 -14.08 -23.75
CA ALA A 217 -1.19 -15.30 -23.17
C ALA A 217 -0.83 -15.11 -21.68
N PRO A 218 -1.06 -16.12 -20.83
CA PRO A 218 -0.61 -16.06 -19.44
C PRO A 218 0.92 -16.14 -19.33
N PRO A 219 1.54 -15.49 -18.31
CA PRO A 219 0.87 -14.70 -17.28
C PRO A 219 0.37 -13.36 -17.81
N HIS A 220 -0.88 -13.00 -17.52
CA HIS A 220 -1.53 -11.81 -18.06
C HIS A 220 -0.98 -10.52 -17.46
N ARG A 221 -0.82 -9.48 -18.29
CA ARG A 221 -0.46 -8.12 -17.87
C ARG A 221 -1.73 -7.26 -17.79
N HIS A 222 -2.19 -6.98 -16.57
CA HIS A 222 -3.42 -6.22 -16.33
C HIS A 222 -3.30 -4.75 -16.78
N VAL A 223 -2.10 -4.19 -16.76
CA VAL A 223 -1.78 -2.83 -17.22
C VAL A 223 -2.27 -2.57 -18.64
N LEU A 224 -2.32 -3.59 -19.53
CA LEU A 224 -2.74 -3.43 -20.92
C LEU A 224 -4.20 -2.97 -21.03
N ALA A 225 -5.08 -3.48 -20.17
CA ALA A 225 -6.46 -3.00 -20.09
C ALA A 225 -6.55 -1.57 -19.52
N MET A 226 -5.74 -1.28 -18.49
CA MET A 226 -5.71 0.06 -17.87
C MET A 226 -5.28 1.15 -18.87
N LEU A 227 -4.34 0.85 -19.76
CA LEU A 227 -3.88 1.79 -20.79
C LEU A 227 -4.98 2.12 -21.81
N THR A 228 -5.90 1.21 -22.10
CA THR A 228 -7.05 1.51 -22.97
C THR A 228 -7.97 2.54 -22.31
N ALA A 229 -8.25 2.36 -21.03
CA ALA A 229 -9.14 3.25 -20.28
C ALA A 229 -8.57 4.67 -20.10
N LEU A 230 -7.24 4.84 -20.13
CA LEU A 230 -6.59 6.16 -20.09
C LEU A 230 -6.78 7.01 -21.36
N GLN A 231 -7.30 6.41 -22.45
CA GLN A 231 -7.51 7.14 -23.70
C GLN A 231 -8.74 8.04 -23.66
N ASP A 232 -9.74 7.74 -22.84
CA ASP A 232 -10.91 8.61 -22.65
C ASP A 232 -10.63 9.69 -21.61
N LYS A 233 -10.26 10.89 -22.09
CA LYS A 233 -9.88 12.01 -21.21
C LYS A 233 -11.03 12.49 -20.32
N GLU A 234 -12.26 12.36 -20.78
CA GLU A 234 -13.44 12.76 -20.00
C GLU A 234 -13.68 11.79 -18.83
N ALA A 235 -13.63 10.48 -19.09
CA ALA A 235 -13.74 9.46 -18.05
C ALA A 235 -12.58 9.55 -17.04
N VAL A 236 -11.35 9.79 -17.51
CA VAL A 236 -10.18 10.03 -16.67
C VAL A 236 -10.38 11.25 -15.75
N ALA A 237 -10.86 12.38 -16.29
CA ALA A 237 -11.09 13.59 -15.51
C ALA A 237 -12.14 13.39 -14.41
N LYS A 238 -13.22 12.63 -14.71
CA LYS A 238 -14.29 12.34 -13.75
C LYS A 238 -13.88 11.37 -12.65
N ALA A 239 -12.98 10.42 -12.97
CA ALA A 239 -12.52 9.41 -12.03
C ALA A 239 -11.28 9.86 -11.22
N ARG A 240 -10.73 11.04 -11.50
CA ARG A 240 -9.51 11.53 -10.84
C ARG A 240 -9.74 11.70 -9.33
N ILE A 241 -8.82 11.19 -8.54
CA ILE A 241 -8.77 11.44 -7.10
C ILE A 241 -8.42 12.93 -6.89
N PRO A 242 -9.18 13.69 -6.09
CA PRO A 242 -8.93 15.12 -5.86
C PRO A 242 -7.77 15.32 -4.87
N VAL A 243 -6.55 14.93 -5.27
CA VAL A 243 -5.35 14.95 -4.43
C VAL A 243 -4.99 16.34 -3.91
N GLU A 244 -5.45 17.40 -4.58
CA GLU A 244 -5.34 18.79 -4.15
C GLU A 244 -6.02 19.09 -2.81
N HIS A 245 -6.89 18.21 -2.33
CA HIS A 245 -7.52 18.33 -1.02
C HIS A 245 -6.70 17.65 0.10
N ILE A 246 -5.63 16.93 -0.22
CA ILE A 246 -4.74 16.35 0.81
C ILE A 246 -4.06 17.50 1.57
N ASP A 247 -4.12 17.47 2.90
CA ASP A 247 -3.45 18.45 3.78
C ASP A 247 -2.33 17.78 4.59
N ALA A 248 -1.47 17.04 3.89
CA ALA A 248 -0.40 16.25 4.50
C ALA A 248 0.74 16.00 3.50
N PRO A 249 1.98 15.71 3.95
CA PRO A 249 3.04 15.24 3.08
C PRO A 249 2.64 13.96 2.33
N VAL A 250 3.09 13.82 1.06
CA VAL A 250 2.78 12.70 0.17
C VAL A 250 4.07 12.06 -0.33
N LEU A 251 4.18 10.74 -0.16
CA LEU A 251 5.22 9.91 -0.77
C LEU A 251 4.60 9.00 -1.82
N LEU A 252 5.10 9.10 -3.06
CA LEU A 252 4.72 8.26 -4.19
C LEU A 252 5.89 7.34 -4.54
N LEU A 253 5.62 6.04 -4.62
CA LEU A 253 6.59 5.01 -4.96
C LEU A 253 6.03 4.20 -6.13
N SER A 254 6.57 4.36 -7.33
CA SER A 254 6.06 3.74 -8.57
C SER A 254 7.12 2.94 -9.29
N ALA A 255 6.73 2.21 -10.32
CA ALA A 255 7.58 1.29 -11.06
C ALA A 255 7.31 1.35 -12.56
N THR A 256 8.39 1.41 -13.38
CA THR A 256 8.26 1.65 -14.83
C THR A 256 7.82 0.42 -15.62
N ASP A 257 8.04 -0.80 -15.11
CA ASP A 257 7.56 -2.06 -15.72
C ASP A 257 6.43 -2.71 -14.90
N ASP A 258 5.57 -1.88 -14.32
CA ASP A 258 4.40 -2.34 -13.57
C ASP A 258 3.43 -3.11 -14.48
N GLY A 259 3.25 -4.41 -14.18
CA GLY A 259 2.38 -5.30 -14.95
C GLY A 259 0.90 -5.24 -14.56
N SER A 260 0.56 -4.58 -13.45
CA SER A 260 -0.80 -4.49 -12.94
C SER A 260 -1.53 -3.25 -13.43
N TRP A 261 -0.90 -2.09 -13.35
CA TRP A 261 -1.40 -0.82 -13.88
C TRP A 261 -0.26 0.18 -14.09
N PRO A 262 -0.44 1.28 -14.81
CA PRO A 262 0.65 2.20 -15.13
C PRO A 262 0.98 3.13 -13.95
N SER A 263 1.55 2.58 -12.86
CA SER A 263 1.78 3.33 -11.62
C SER A 263 2.69 4.55 -11.80
N SER A 264 3.68 4.51 -12.71
CA SER A 264 4.51 5.68 -13.06
C SER A 264 3.67 6.81 -13.67
N ILE A 265 2.75 6.50 -14.60
CA ILE A 265 1.86 7.50 -15.21
C ILE A 265 0.93 8.06 -14.12
N TYR A 266 0.36 7.23 -13.28
CA TYR A 266 -0.52 7.68 -12.21
C TYR A 266 0.22 8.52 -11.17
N SER A 267 1.42 8.11 -10.73
CA SER A 267 2.22 8.91 -9.80
C SER A 267 2.59 10.27 -10.39
N LYS A 268 2.91 10.31 -11.70
CA LYS A 268 3.14 11.57 -12.38
C LYS A 268 1.90 12.48 -12.38
N MET A 269 0.71 11.93 -12.65
CA MET A 269 -0.55 12.69 -12.59
C MET A 269 -0.80 13.29 -11.20
N VAL A 270 -0.50 12.54 -10.13
CA VAL A 270 -0.61 13.02 -8.75
C VAL A 270 0.41 14.13 -8.48
N SER A 271 1.69 13.90 -8.80
CA SER A 271 2.77 14.87 -8.58
C SER A 271 2.51 16.17 -9.35
N ASP A 272 2.19 16.07 -10.64
CA ASP A 272 1.89 17.25 -11.48
C ASP A 272 0.72 18.08 -10.91
N LYS A 273 -0.32 17.40 -10.37
CA LYS A 273 -1.46 18.09 -9.77
C LYS A 273 -1.12 18.78 -8.45
N LEU A 274 -0.32 18.14 -7.61
CA LEU A 274 0.15 18.74 -6.36
C LEU A 274 1.08 19.94 -6.62
N ASP A 275 1.94 19.83 -7.63
CA ASP A 275 2.81 20.93 -8.09
C ASP A 275 1.97 22.10 -8.66
N GLU A 276 0.96 21.82 -9.50
CA GLU A 276 0.04 22.80 -10.08
C GLU A 276 -0.64 23.68 -9.02
N VAL A 277 -1.05 23.06 -7.90
CA VAL A 277 -1.73 23.77 -6.81
C VAL A 277 -0.76 24.33 -5.76
N ALA A 278 0.54 24.23 -5.97
CA ALA A 278 1.58 24.62 -5.01
C ALA A 278 1.30 23.99 -3.61
N HIS A 279 1.20 22.67 -3.58
CA HIS A 279 0.86 21.91 -2.36
C HIS A 279 1.75 22.34 -1.18
N PRO A 280 1.16 22.66 0.00
CA PRO A 280 1.91 23.30 1.09
C PRO A 280 2.85 22.35 1.87
N HIS A 281 2.79 21.05 1.58
CA HIS A 281 3.59 20.04 2.25
C HIS A 281 4.58 19.36 1.29
N ALA A 282 5.54 18.62 1.83
CA ALA A 282 6.51 17.87 1.04
C ALA A 282 5.81 16.83 0.15
N VAL A 283 6.18 16.80 -1.12
CA VAL A 283 5.82 15.76 -2.08
C VAL A 283 7.10 15.09 -2.55
N GLU A 284 7.20 13.80 -2.34
CA GLU A 284 8.33 12.99 -2.78
C GLU A 284 7.83 11.92 -3.75
N TRP A 285 8.50 11.77 -4.90
CA TRP A 285 8.20 10.74 -5.88
C TRP A 285 9.45 10.00 -6.30
N HIS A 286 9.46 8.67 -6.12
CA HIS A 286 10.51 7.78 -6.57
C HIS A 286 9.93 6.77 -7.56
N ASP A 287 10.40 6.83 -8.81
CA ASP A 287 9.98 5.95 -9.90
C ASP A 287 11.08 4.93 -10.19
N TYR A 288 10.82 3.66 -9.88
CA TYR A 288 11.83 2.61 -9.94
C TYR A 288 11.91 2.00 -11.34
N ARG A 289 13.02 2.31 -12.02
CA ARG A 289 13.28 1.82 -13.35
C ARG A 289 13.34 0.30 -13.38
N ASP A 290 12.67 -0.32 -14.37
CA ASP A 290 12.60 -1.75 -14.63
C ASP A 290 12.05 -2.58 -13.45
N ALA A 291 11.51 -1.95 -12.42
CA ALA A 291 10.79 -2.61 -11.35
C ALA A 291 9.32 -2.81 -11.71
N GLY A 292 8.69 -3.79 -11.08
CA GLY A 292 7.29 -4.15 -11.26
C GLY A 292 6.38 -3.71 -10.11
N HIS A 293 5.16 -4.20 -10.14
CA HIS A 293 4.08 -3.85 -9.20
C HIS A 293 4.35 -4.25 -7.74
N ALA A 294 5.18 -5.25 -7.50
CA ALA A 294 5.42 -5.78 -6.17
C ALA A 294 6.56 -5.02 -5.47
N ILE A 295 6.32 -3.77 -5.07
CA ILE A 295 7.22 -3.03 -4.16
C ILE A 295 6.80 -3.34 -2.73
N LEU A 296 7.54 -4.24 -2.07
CA LEU A 296 7.18 -4.76 -0.74
C LEU A 296 8.05 -4.16 0.37
N PHE A 297 9.05 -4.90 0.81
CA PHE A 297 10.03 -4.51 1.83
C PHE A 297 11.32 -5.33 1.62
N PRO A 298 12.47 -4.92 2.17
CA PRO A 298 13.74 -5.55 1.87
C PRO A 298 13.82 -7.02 2.28
N TYR A 299 14.68 -7.76 1.56
CA TYR A 299 15.04 -9.16 1.82
C TYR A 299 13.93 -10.18 1.57
N VAL A 300 12.95 -9.82 0.76
CA VAL A 300 11.97 -10.78 0.23
C VAL A 300 12.45 -11.35 -1.12
N PRO A 301 12.13 -12.61 -1.47
CA PRO A 301 12.42 -13.14 -2.80
C PRO A 301 11.67 -12.37 -3.89
N THR A 302 12.40 -11.88 -4.89
CA THR A 302 11.86 -11.07 -5.99
C THR A 302 11.87 -11.80 -7.34
N THR A 303 12.22 -13.07 -7.36
CA THR A 303 12.26 -13.89 -8.58
C THR A 303 10.88 -14.39 -9.03
N GLN A 304 9.89 -14.41 -8.13
CA GLN A 304 8.52 -14.81 -8.47
C GLN A 304 7.70 -13.57 -8.85
N ILE A 305 7.71 -13.22 -10.12
CA ILE A 305 6.97 -12.08 -10.68
C ILE A 305 5.56 -12.44 -11.16
N SER A 306 5.23 -13.75 -11.24
CA SER A 306 3.91 -14.24 -11.66
C SER A 306 3.18 -14.87 -10.48
N TYR A 307 1.87 -14.66 -10.42
CA TYR A 307 1.02 -15.13 -9.32
C TYR A 307 -0.41 -15.39 -9.78
N ALA A 308 -1.12 -16.29 -9.11
CA ALA A 308 -2.56 -16.39 -9.22
C ALA A 308 -3.21 -15.32 -8.35
N HIS A 309 -4.03 -14.44 -8.95
CA HIS A 309 -4.69 -13.36 -8.18
C HIS A 309 -5.54 -13.96 -7.05
N PRO A 310 -5.42 -13.47 -5.81
CA PRO A 310 -6.07 -14.11 -4.66
C PRO A 310 -7.58 -14.24 -4.73
N VAL A 311 -8.27 -13.34 -5.43
CA VAL A 311 -9.73 -13.38 -5.63
C VAL A 311 -10.09 -14.06 -6.94
N SER A 312 -9.71 -13.51 -8.10
CA SER A 312 -10.10 -14.02 -9.43
C SER A 312 -9.41 -15.32 -9.86
N LYS A 313 -8.32 -15.73 -9.15
CA LYS A 313 -7.48 -16.90 -9.48
C LYS A 313 -6.75 -16.82 -10.82
N ARG A 314 -6.87 -15.73 -11.56
CA ARG A 314 -6.23 -15.54 -12.86
C ARG A 314 -4.71 -15.45 -12.71
N LEU A 315 -3.97 -16.18 -13.55
CA LEU A 315 -2.51 -16.14 -13.57
C LEU A 315 -2.04 -14.81 -14.19
N SER A 316 -1.48 -13.97 -13.39
CA SER A 316 -1.05 -12.60 -13.74
C SER A 316 0.42 -12.38 -13.42
N THR A 317 1.01 -11.34 -13.99
CA THR A 317 2.35 -10.90 -13.64
C THR A 317 2.35 -9.48 -13.13
N GLY A 318 3.13 -9.22 -12.06
CA GLY A 318 3.44 -7.89 -11.58
C GLY A 318 4.48 -7.16 -12.44
N GLY A 319 5.14 -7.86 -13.36
CA GLY A 319 6.24 -7.28 -14.14
C GLY A 319 7.53 -7.12 -13.32
N GLY A 320 8.45 -6.38 -13.92
CA GLY A 320 9.74 -6.04 -13.33
C GLY A 320 10.81 -7.13 -13.45
N ALA A 321 12.06 -6.70 -13.45
CA ALA A 321 13.21 -7.60 -13.35
C ALA A 321 13.51 -7.90 -11.88
N PRO A 322 13.89 -9.14 -11.50
CA PRO A 322 14.15 -9.51 -10.11
C PRO A 322 15.13 -8.61 -9.36
N ALA A 323 16.21 -8.18 -10.02
CA ALA A 323 17.20 -7.28 -9.41
C ALA A 323 16.63 -5.86 -9.20
N ALA A 324 15.84 -5.35 -10.15
CA ALA A 324 15.17 -4.06 -10.04
C ALA A 324 14.10 -4.08 -8.94
N ASN A 325 13.33 -5.17 -8.83
CA ASN A 325 12.36 -5.37 -7.75
C ASN A 325 13.06 -5.38 -6.38
N ALA A 326 14.18 -6.10 -6.24
CA ALA A 326 14.95 -6.13 -4.99
C ALA A 326 15.53 -4.76 -4.60
N HIS A 327 15.99 -3.99 -5.60
CA HIS A 327 16.42 -2.60 -5.39
C HIS A 327 15.24 -1.73 -4.93
N ALA A 328 14.10 -1.81 -5.63
CA ALA A 328 12.89 -1.07 -5.29
C ALA A 328 12.40 -1.39 -3.87
N ASP A 329 12.37 -2.66 -3.47
CA ASP A 329 11.99 -3.09 -2.12
C ASP A 329 12.88 -2.45 -1.04
N LYS A 330 14.19 -2.52 -1.22
CA LYS A 330 15.15 -1.97 -0.27
C LYS A 330 15.10 -0.45 -0.19
N HIS A 331 15.15 0.19 -1.35
CA HIS A 331 15.23 1.64 -1.46
C HIS A 331 13.92 2.31 -1.02
N SER A 332 12.76 1.80 -1.46
CA SER A 332 11.45 2.33 -1.04
C SER A 332 11.24 2.26 0.47
N TRP A 333 11.69 1.18 1.10
CA TRP A 333 11.61 1.04 2.55
C TRP A 333 12.47 2.07 3.28
N GLN A 334 13.69 2.34 2.80
CA GLN A 334 14.57 3.37 3.36
C GLN A 334 13.93 4.76 3.24
N HIS A 335 13.42 5.12 2.05
CA HIS A 335 12.75 6.40 1.83
C HIS A 335 11.46 6.54 2.64
N ALA A 336 10.66 5.49 2.77
CA ALA A 336 9.46 5.53 3.61
C ALA A 336 9.79 5.83 5.08
N GLN A 337 10.88 5.25 5.62
CA GLN A 337 11.33 5.52 6.98
C GLN A 337 11.86 6.97 7.14
N GLU A 338 12.58 7.48 6.15
CA GLU A 338 13.09 8.85 6.14
C GLU A 338 11.96 9.86 6.01
N PHE A 339 11.08 9.66 5.04
CA PHE A 339 9.88 10.48 4.83
C PHE A 339 9.03 10.58 6.10
N LEU A 340 8.76 9.46 6.76
CA LEU A 340 7.97 9.47 8.00
C LEU A 340 8.67 10.24 9.13
N ARG A 341 10.00 10.09 9.32
CA ARG A 341 10.72 10.88 10.31
C ARG A 341 10.59 12.39 10.04
N ASN A 342 10.74 12.80 8.78
CA ASN A 342 10.61 14.20 8.37
C ASN A 342 9.18 14.71 8.57
N ALA A 343 8.18 13.91 8.17
CA ALA A 343 6.76 14.24 8.35
C ALA A 343 6.38 14.41 9.83
N ILE A 344 6.84 13.52 10.70
CA ILE A 344 6.63 13.61 12.15
C ILE A 344 7.28 14.89 12.70
N GLY A 345 8.54 15.16 12.34
CA GLY A 345 9.25 16.38 12.80
C GLY A 345 8.50 17.64 12.38
N ALA A 346 8.07 17.73 11.14
CA ALA A 346 7.30 18.87 10.62
C ALA A 346 5.93 19.00 11.30
N HIS A 347 5.25 17.89 11.58
CA HIS A 347 3.95 17.87 12.25
C HIS A 347 4.05 18.37 13.69
N LEU A 348 5.02 17.88 14.45
CA LEU A 348 5.25 18.30 15.83
C LEU A 348 5.68 19.80 15.92
N ALA A 349 6.48 20.26 14.96
CA ALA A 349 6.89 21.67 14.90
C ALA A 349 5.69 22.60 14.66
N ARG A 350 4.74 22.21 13.79
CA ARG A 350 3.48 22.97 13.57
C ARG A 350 2.61 23.00 14.82
N SER A 351 2.44 21.85 15.48
CA SER A 351 1.63 21.72 16.70
C SER A 351 2.19 22.50 17.89
N ALA A 352 3.49 22.76 17.91
CA ALA A 352 4.17 23.54 18.97
C ALA A 352 4.08 25.06 18.75
N GLN A 353 3.69 25.55 17.58
CA GLN A 353 3.51 26.97 17.33
C GLN A 353 2.22 27.48 18.00
N PRO A 354 2.27 28.51 18.87
CA PRO A 354 1.05 29.05 19.45
C PRO A 354 0.16 29.57 18.33
N THR A 355 -1.12 29.16 18.34
CA THR A 355 -2.15 29.73 17.48
C THR A 355 -2.09 31.26 17.64
N ARG A 356 -1.68 31.97 16.58
CA ARG A 356 -1.86 33.43 16.54
C ARG A 356 -3.35 33.67 16.72
N LYS A 357 -3.76 34.03 17.94
CA LYS A 357 -5.08 34.62 18.15
C LYS A 357 -5.13 35.82 17.23
N GLU A 358 -6.06 35.83 16.31
CA GLU A 358 -6.48 37.03 15.60
C GLU A 358 -6.80 38.06 16.68
N VAL A 359 -5.93 39.06 16.82
CA VAL A 359 -6.22 40.27 17.58
C VAL A 359 -7.06 41.09 16.62
N SER A 360 -8.38 41.02 16.82
CA SER A 360 -9.36 41.91 16.20
C SER A 360 -9.27 43.31 16.81
#